data_406e8a56c8f90da7e475ab635a3a9975
#
_entry.id   406e8a56c8f90da7e475ab635a3a9975
#
_cell.length_a   1.000
_cell.length_b   1.000
_cell.length_c   1.000
_cell.angle_alpha   90.00
_cell.angle_beta   90.00
_cell.angle_gamma   90.00
#
_symmetry.space_group_name_H-M   'P 1'
#
loop_
_entity.id
_entity.type
_entity.pdbx_description
1 polymer ?
#
loop_
_entity_poly.entity_id
_entity_poly.type
_entity_poly.pdbx_seq_one_letter_code
_entity_poly.pdbx_strand_id
1 'polypeptide(L)'
;MVLARTIHVFIKLIPVILALRKDRILWISQEGKNIDEKRFRRNAQRVLNTCISLGPVFIKFGQWLSSRADILPQPYLEELSKLQDSVPAVPFEKVRPIIEEDIGNIEEKFDDLDQNSLSGASLGQVHLATKNGQKVIVKVKRPGIEKQVEKDLKVLMKIIPFAMKFVDPNLRFSIIPIMKQFVDSIHEEMDYSKESENLKKIKKNMEPYDNVVIPEVHDDYSTKNVLTMEYIPGIKVTNIEELDKKGIDRQKLVIDVHKVFFTMLLRHSIFHADPHPGNISVKDDGTLILYDFGMIGRLNDETRLRLVRLYLALVE
;
A
#
# COMPACT_ATOMS: atom_id res chain seq x y z
N MET A 1 15.87 -6.76 -24.67
CA MET A 1 15.36 -7.03 -23.29
C MET A 1 13.95 -6.46 -23.04
N VAL A 2 13.63 -5.19 -23.38
CA VAL A 2 12.28 -4.62 -23.17
C VAL A 2 11.21 -5.31 -24.00
N LEU A 3 11.48 -5.60 -25.29
CA LEU A 3 10.52 -6.25 -26.20
C LEU A 3 10.08 -7.63 -25.69
N ALA A 4 11.03 -8.48 -25.30
CA ALA A 4 10.72 -9.81 -24.75
C ALA A 4 9.86 -9.70 -23.47
N ARG A 5 10.16 -8.74 -22.59
CA ARG A 5 9.35 -8.47 -21.38
C ARG A 5 7.94 -8.00 -21.77
N THR A 6 7.83 -7.09 -22.75
CA THR A 6 6.52 -6.60 -23.25
C THR A 6 5.67 -7.77 -23.77
N ILE A 7 6.24 -8.64 -24.60
CA ILE A 7 5.53 -9.82 -25.13
C ILE A 7 5.09 -10.75 -23.98
N HIS A 8 5.98 -11.04 -23.04
CA HIS A 8 5.66 -11.88 -21.88
C HIS A 8 4.51 -11.31 -21.05
N VAL A 9 4.55 -10.01 -20.72
CA VAL A 9 3.50 -9.32 -19.97
C VAL A 9 2.19 -9.33 -20.76
N PHE A 10 2.24 -9.05 -22.05
CA PHE A 10 1.09 -9.05 -22.94
C PHE A 10 0.37 -10.40 -22.97
N ILE A 11 1.12 -11.50 -23.16
CA ILE A 11 0.57 -12.86 -23.18
C ILE A 11 -0.14 -13.20 -21.85
N LYS A 12 0.42 -12.77 -20.71
CA LYS A 12 -0.18 -13.02 -19.39
C LYS A 12 -1.38 -12.13 -19.09
N LEU A 13 -1.35 -10.86 -19.47
CA LEU A 13 -2.40 -9.90 -19.11
C LEU A 13 -3.65 -9.98 -19.99
N ILE A 14 -3.51 -10.26 -21.30
CA ILE A 14 -4.66 -10.25 -22.20
C ILE A 14 -5.79 -11.22 -21.79
N PRO A 15 -5.51 -12.49 -21.47
CA PRO A 15 -6.57 -13.40 -21.02
C PRO A 15 -7.27 -12.92 -19.74
N VAL A 16 -6.51 -12.31 -18.86
CA VAL A 16 -7.02 -11.77 -17.59
C VAL A 16 -7.92 -10.56 -17.82
N ILE A 17 -7.49 -9.61 -18.67
CA ILE A 17 -8.28 -8.43 -19.04
C ILE A 17 -9.60 -8.84 -19.73
N LEU A 18 -9.56 -9.82 -20.63
CA LEU A 18 -10.77 -10.31 -21.30
C LEU A 18 -11.75 -10.99 -20.33
N ALA A 19 -11.24 -11.79 -19.40
CA ALA A 19 -12.04 -12.42 -18.37
C ALA A 19 -12.69 -11.38 -17.44
N LEU A 20 -11.89 -10.41 -16.95
CA LEU A 20 -12.36 -9.31 -16.12
C LEU A 20 -13.44 -8.48 -16.82
N ARG A 21 -13.23 -8.13 -18.10
CA ARG A 21 -14.23 -7.39 -18.89
C ARG A 21 -15.56 -8.14 -18.95
N LYS A 22 -15.52 -9.46 -19.25
CA LYS A 22 -16.73 -10.29 -19.34
C LYS A 22 -17.45 -10.36 -17.99
N ASP A 23 -16.71 -10.55 -16.91
CA ASP A 23 -17.29 -10.61 -15.57
C ASP A 23 -17.85 -9.27 -15.12
N ARG A 24 -17.14 -8.15 -15.44
CA ARG A 24 -17.64 -6.81 -15.13
C ARG A 24 -18.95 -6.47 -15.87
N ILE A 25 -19.07 -6.84 -17.16
CA ILE A 25 -20.31 -6.64 -17.91
C ILE A 25 -21.45 -7.43 -17.24
N LEU A 26 -21.22 -8.67 -16.86
CA LEU A 26 -22.22 -9.49 -16.14
C LEU A 26 -22.56 -8.90 -14.79
N TRP A 27 -21.57 -8.43 -14.02
CA TRP A 27 -21.78 -7.79 -12.73
C TRP A 27 -22.71 -6.58 -12.84
N ILE A 28 -22.44 -5.69 -13.79
CA ILE A 28 -23.25 -4.48 -14.02
C ILE A 28 -24.64 -4.86 -14.49
N SER A 29 -24.79 -5.78 -15.46
CA SER A 29 -26.09 -6.17 -16.02
C SER A 29 -27.01 -6.88 -15.01
N GLN A 30 -26.42 -7.48 -13.97
CA GLN A 30 -27.16 -8.22 -12.93
C GLN A 30 -27.17 -7.47 -11.58
N GLU A 31 -26.71 -6.21 -11.55
CA GLU A 31 -26.58 -5.41 -10.31
C GLU A 31 -25.86 -6.15 -9.17
N GLY A 32 -24.89 -7.00 -9.51
CA GLY A 32 -24.18 -7.83 -8.55
C GLY A 32 -24.99 -9.00 -7.98
N LYS A 33 -26.23 -9.21 -8.46
CA LYS A 33 -27.12 -10.29 -8.00
C LYS A 33 -27.06 -11.48 -8.97
N ASN A 34 -27.29 -12.69 -8.46
CA ASN A 34 -27.37 -13.94 -9.27
C ASN A 34 -26.11 -14.19 -10.14
N ILE A 35 -24.93 -13.82 -9.66
CA ILE A 35 -23.67 -14.08 -10.31
C ILE A 35 -23.16 -15.50 -10.01
N ASP A 36 -22.41 -16.08 -10.94
CA ASP A 36 -21.61 -17.29 -10.65
C ASP A 36 -20.36 -16.91 -9.85
N GLU A 37 -20.54 -16.85 -8.52
CA GLU A 37 -19.47 -16.44 -7.59
C GLU A 37 -18.21 -17.31 -7.72
N LYS A 38 -18.36 -18.63 -7.94
CA LYS A 38 -17.24 -19.56 -8.12
C LYS A 38 -16.41 -19.18 -9.37
N ARG A 39 -17.07 -18.80 -10.44
CA ARG A 39 -16.41 -18.33 -11.65
C ARG A 39 -15.69 -17.00 -11.42
N PHE A 40 -16.34 -16.03 -10.75
CA PHE A 40 -15.74 -14.74 -10.45
C PHE A 40 -14.50 -14.90 -9.56
N ARG A 41 -14.58 -15.67 -8.47
CA ARG A 41 -13.43 -15.96 -7.60
C ARG A 41 -12.29 -16.66 -8.35
N ARG A 42 -12.58 -17.64 -9.18
CA ARG A 42 -11.56 -18.31 -10.01
C ARG A 42 -10.84 -17.35 -10.97
N ASN A 43 -11.58 -16.43 -11.58
CA ASN A 43 -11.00 -15.45 -12.49
C ASN A 43 -10.20 -14.38 -11.69
N ALA A 44 -10.71 -13.93 -10.55
CA ALA A 44 -10.00 -13.04 -9.63
C ALA A 44 -8.67 -13.65 -9.13
N GLN A 45 -8.68 -14.95 -8.77
CA GLN A 45 -7.47 -15.69 -8.42
C GLN A 45 -6.45 -15.75 -9.57
N ARG A 46 -6.91 -15.85 -10.81
CA ARG A 46 -6.01 -15.78 -11.98
C ARG A 46 -5.36 -14.41 -12.12
N VAL A 47 -6.11 -13.31 -11.84
CA VAL A 47 -5.56 -11.95 -11.80
C VAL A 47 -4.50 -11.86 -10.72
N LEU A 48 -4.80 -12.29 -9.49
CA LEU A 48 -3.89 -12.33 -8.34
C LEU A 48 -2.57 -13.04 -8.72
N ASN A 49 -2.66 -14.29 -9.20
CA ASN A 49 -1.50 -15.10 -9.58
C ASN A 49 -0.70 -14.48 -10.73
N THR A 50 -1.39 -13.80 -11.66
CA THR A 50 -0.74 -13.08 -12.76
C THR A 50 0.06 -11.90 -12.22
N CYS A 51 -0.51 -11.09 -11.32
CA CYS A 51 0.19 -9.98 -10.67
C CYS A 51 1.44 -10.48 -9.93
N ILE A 52 1.33 -11.53 -9.12
CA ILE A 52 2.48 -12.14 -8.41
C ILE A 52 3.56 -12.59 -9.39
N SER A 53 3.18 -13.30 -10.45
CA SER A 53 4.13 -13.84 -11.43
C SER A 53 4.81 -12.77 -12.28
N LEU A 54 4.21 -11.61 -12.45
CA LEU A 54 4.77 -10.47 -13.19
C LEU A 54 5.68 -9.59 -12.33
N GLY A 55 5.56 -9.65 -11.01
CA GLY A 55 6.47 -9.02 -10.05
C GLY A 55 6.00 -7.67 -9.50
N PRO A 56 6.90 -6.91 -8.85
CA PRO A 56 6.58 -5.82 -7.94
C PRO A 56 5.60 -4.76 -8.46
N VAL A 57 5.81 -4.25 -9.67
CA VAL A 57 4.93 -3.23 -10.28
C VAL A 57 3.50 -3.75 -10.47
N PHE A 58 3.36 -5.01 -10.89
CA PHE A 58 2.05 -5.61 -11.12
C PHE A 58 1.37 -6.01 -9.81
N ILE A 59 2.15 -6.42 -8.79
CA ILE A 59 1.66 -6.62 -7.42
C ILE A 59 1.09 -5.30 -6.91
N LYS A 60 1.86 -4.20 -7.01
CA LYS A 60 1.42 -2.87 -6.59
C LYS A 60 0.19 -2.39 -7.38
N PHE A 61 0.15 -2.68 -8.68
CA PHE A 61 -1.02 -2.38 -9.50
C PHE A 61 -2.26 -3.16 -9.04
N GLY A 62 -2.10 -4.44 -8.70
CA GLY A 62 -3.18 -5.25 -8.13
C GLY A 62 -3.64 -4.77 -6.76
N GLN A 63 -2.70 -4.39 -5.87
CA GLN A 63 -3.00 -3.76 -4.57
C GLN A 63 -3.81 -2.47 -4.75
N TRP A 64 -3.37 -1.60 -5.65
CA TRP A 64 -4.07 -0.37 -5.96
C TRP A 64 -5.47 -0.63 -6.56
N LEU A 65 -5.60 -1.61 -7.45
CA LEU A 65 -6.91 -2.01 -7.99
C LEU A 65 -7.84 -2.59 -6.92
N SER A 66 -7.32 -3.23 -5.86
CA SER A 66 -8.14 -3.81 -4.78
C SER A 66 -8.94 -2.78 -3.98
N SER A 67 -8.56 -1.51 -4.03
CA SER A 67 -9.28 -0.39 -3.40
C SER A 67 -10.28 0.30 -4.35
N ARG A 68 -10.42 -0.16 -5.61
CA ARG A 68 -11.19 0.50 -6.67
C ARG A 68 -12.51 -0.23 -6.94
N ALA A 69 -13.47 -0.07 -6.03
CA ALA A 69 -14.83 -0.64 -6.18
C ALA A 69 -15.61 -0.07 -7.38
N ASP A 70 -15.21 1.09 -7.91
CA ASP A 70 -15.72 1.69 -9.14
C ASP A 70 -15.28 0.94 -10.41
N ILE A 71 -14.17 0.20 -10.34
CA ILE A 71 -13.59 -0.54 -11.47
C ILE A 71 -13.89 -2.03 -11.39
N LEU A 72 -13.75 -2.63 -10.20
CA LEU A 72 -13.76 -4.07 -10.01
C LEU A 72 -15.01 -4.58 -9.28
N PRO A 73 -15.56 -5.74 -9.68
CA PRO A 73 -16.56 -6.46 -8.90
C PRO A 73 -16.03 -6.89 -7.53
N GLN A 74 -16.91 -6.98 -6.53
CA GLN A 74 -16.56 -7.33 -5.14
C GLN A 74 -15.66 -8.56 -5.00
N PRO A 75 -15.89 -9.72 -5.67
CA PRO A 75 -15.01 -10.88 -5.56
C PRO A 75 -13.56 -10.63 -6.00
N TYR A 76 -13.35 -9.67 -6.91
CA TYR A 76 -12.01 -9.27 -7.35
C TYR A 76 -11.31 -8.41 -6.31
N LEU A 77 -12.03 -7.49 -5.65
CA LEU A 77 -11.48 -6.66 -4.58
C LEU A 77 -10.98 -7.54 -3.43
N GLU A 78 -11.79 -8.52 -3.01
CA GLU A 78 -11.46 -9.48 -1.95
C GLU A 78 -10.23 -10.35 -2.30
N GLU A 79 -10.13 -10.85 -3.52
CA GLU A 79 -8.99 -11.66 -3.92
C GLU A 79 -7.71 -10.82 -4.05
N LEU A 80 -7.79 -9.63 -4.63
CA LEU A 80 -6.62 -8.78 -4.84
C LEU A 80 -6.12 -8.14 -3.55
N SER A 81 -6.95 -7.98 -2.52
CA SER A 81 -6.50 -7.50 -1.20
C SER A 81 -5.45 -8.44 -0.57
N LYS A 82 -5.44 -9.73 -0.93
CA LYS A 82 -4.43 -10.71 -0.50
C LYS A 82 -3.02 -10.42 -1.02
N LEU A 83 -2.85 -9.51 -2.01
CA LEU A 83 -1.53 -9.13 -2.51
C LEU A 83 -0.68 -8.37 -1.50
N GLN A 84 -1.27 -7.83 -0.44
CA GLN A 84 -0.56 -7.01 0.53
C GLN A 84 0.44 -7.79 1.37
N ASP A 85 0.18 -9.09 1.60
CA ASP A 85 1.00 -9.96 2.45
C ASP A 85 1.90 -10.93 1.66
N SER A 86 2.00 -10.82 0.33
CA SER A 86 2.41 -11.94 -0.54
C SER A 86 3.82 -11.83 -1.15
N VAL A 87 4.64 -10.87 -0.76
CA VAL A 87 5.96 -10.71 -1.40
C VAL A 87 7.07 -11.26 -0.52
N PRO A 88 7.69 -12.42 -0.88
CA PRO A 88 8.81 -12.96 -0.11
C PRO A 88 9.97 -11.96 -0.03
N ALA A 89 10.60 -11.85 1.13
CA ALA A 89 11.83 -11.09 1.27
C ALA A 89 12.97 -11.70 0.46
N VAL A 90 13.95 -10.89 0.07
CA VAL A 90 15.20 -11.39 -0.49
C VAL A 90 16.20 -11.68 0.65
N PRO A 91 17.19 -12.57 0.44
CA PRO A 91 18.24 -12.82 1.42
C PRO A 91 18.92 -11.54 1.89
N PHE A 92 19.25 -11.46 3.19
CA PHE A 92 19.82 -10.27 3.83
C PHE A 92 21.12 -9.81 3.15
N GLU A 93 21.96 -10.75 2.71
CA GLU A 93 23.24 -10.49 2.03
C GLU A 93 23.08 -9.63 0.76
N LYS A 94 21.87 -9.61 0.18
CA LYS A 94 21.57 -8.79 -1.00
C LYS A 94 21.16 -7.37 -0.65
N VAL A 95 20.59 -7.13 0.53
CA VAL A 95 20.16 -5.80 0.98
C VAL A 95 21.19 -5.13 1.88
N ARG A 96 22.04 -5.89 2.56
CA ARG A 96 23.16 -5.40 3.38
C ARG A 96 24.00 -4.33 2.66
N PRO A 97 24.47 -4.54 1.41
CA PRO A 97 25.25 -3.52 0.70
C PRO A 97 24.51 -2.22 0.50
N ILE A 98 23.18 -2.23 0.32
CA ILE A 98 22.36 -1.02 0.18
C ILE A 98 22.31 -0.25 1.49
N ILE A 99 22.15 -0.96 2.61
CA ILE A 99 22.13 -0.33 3.93
C ILE A 99 23.50 0.31 4.20
N GLU A 100 24.59 -0.45 4.00
CA GLU A 100 25.96 0.03 4.28
C GLU A 100 26.41 1.16 3.34
N GLU A 101 25.98 1.16 2.08
CA GLU A 101 26.27 2.25 1.14
C GLU A 101 25.57 3.56 1.57
N ASP A 102 24.36 3.45 2.09
CA ASP A 102 23.50 4.60 2.41
C ASP A 102 23.77 5.18 3.81
N ILE A 103 23.97 4.33 4.82
CA ILE A 103 24.06 4.77 6.23
C ILE A 103 25.38 4.36 6.93
N GLY A 104 26.27 3.64 6.24
CA GLY A 104 27.55 3.17 6.77
C GLY A 104 27.47 1.77 7.40
N ASN A 105 28.57 1.35 7.99
CA ASN A 105 28.72 0.00 8.54
C ASN A 105 27.63 -0.34 9.56
N ILE A 106 26.92 -1.46 9.36
CA ILE A 106 25.77 -1.88 10.17
C ILE A 106 26.18 -2.09 11.63
N GLU A 107 27.32 -2.74 11.88
CA GLU A 107 27.82 -3.05 13.20
C GLU A 107 28.24 -1.80 14.02
N GLU A 108 28.51 -0.66 13.33
CA GLU A 108 28.77 0.63 13.97
C GLU A 108 27.51 1.45 14.23
N LYS A 109 26.45 1.17 13.45
CA LYS A 109 25.20 1.95 13.47
C LYS A 109 24.13 1.36 14.36
N PHE A 110 24.11 0.03 14.49
CA PHE A 110 23.12 -0.70 15.28
C PHE A 110 23.83 -1.63 16.28
N ASP A 111 23.26 -1.76 17.47
CA ASP A 111 23.71 -2.72 18.48
C ASP A 111 23.47 -4.15 18.00
N ASP A 112 22.37 -4.36 17.25
CA ASP A 112 21.98 -5.60 16.60
C ASP A 112 21.03 -5.30 15.43
N LEU A 113 21.07 -6.14 14.37
CA LEU A 113 20.13 -6.08 13.25
C LEU A 113 19.74 -7.51 12.87
N ASP A 114 18.45 -7.84 13.02
CA ASP A 114 17.93 -9.15 12.65
C ASP A 114 18.01 -9.34 11.13
N GLN A 115 18.78 -10.31 10.70
CA GLN A 115 18.94 -10.65 9.28
C GLN A 115 17.67 -11.28 8.70
N ASN A 116 16.82 -11.87 9.54
CA ASN A 116 15.50 -12.31 9.11
C ASN A 116 14.58 -11.11 8.97
N SER A 117 13.99 -10.94 7.81
CA SER A 117 13.06 -9.85 7.60
C SER A 117 11.78 -10.05 8.42
N LEU A 118 11.33 -9.00 9.07
CA LEU A 118 10.04 -8.96 9.76
C LEU A 118 8.88 -9.07 8.75
N SER A 119 9.06 -8.44 7.58
CA SER A 119 8.05 -8.40 6.51
C SER A 119 8.73 -8.13 5.16
N GLY A 120 8.24 -8.78 4.10
CA GLY A 120 8.55 -8.42 2.73
C GLY A 120 7.51 -7.46 2.18
N ALA A 121 7.96 -6.41 1.50
CA ALA A 121 7.09 -5.49 0.75
C ALA A 121 7.35 -5.59 -0.75
N SER A 122 6.46 -5.03 -1.58
CA SER A 122 6.59 -5.07 -3.05
C SER A 122 7.91 -4.46 -3.53
N LEU A 123 8.31 -3.32 -2.96
CA LEU A 123 9.48 -2.55 -3.38
C LEU A 123 10.66 -2.66 -2.40
N GLY A 124 10.44 -3.20 -1.20
CA GLY A 124 11.45 -3.28 -0.14
C GLY A 124 11.25 -4.47 0.78
N GLN A 125 11.90 -4.43 1.93
CA GLN A 125 11.69 -5.32 3.07
C GLN A 125 12.03 -4.61 4.37
N VAL A 126 11.54 -5.16 5.47
CA VAL A 126 11.61 -4.56 6.79
C VAL A 126 12.38 -5.49 7.72
N HIS A 127 13.34 -4.93 8.45
CA HIS A 127 14.12 -5.62 9.47
C HIS A 127 13.91 -4.97 10.84
N LEU A 128 14.00 -5.77 11.88
CA LEU A 128 14.08 -5.29 13.25
C LEU A 128 15.54 -5.03 13.59
N ALA A 129 15.82 -3.92 14.25
CA ALA A 129 17.15 -3.63 14.77
C ALA A 129 17.08 -3.07 16.18
N THR A 130 18.21 -3.02 16.85
CA THR A 130 18.39 -2.35 18.16
C THR A 130 19.41 -1.23 17.98
N LYS A 131 19.08 -0.04 18.46
CA LYS A 131 19.94 1.15 18.43
C LYS A 131 19.92 1.84 19.78
N ASN A 132 21.08 1.93 20.44
CA ASN A 132 21.22 2.49 21.79
C ASN A 132 20.24 1.85 22.79
N GLY A 133 20.06 0.53 22.70
CA GLY A 133 19.14 -0.24 23.53
C GLY A 133 17.65 -0.11 23.17
N GLN A 134 17.29 0.71 22.17
CA GLN A 134 15.91 0.86 21.70
C GLN A 134 15.67 0.06 20.43
N LYS A 135 14.49 -0.57 20.32
CA LYS A 135 14.10 -1.27 19.10
C LYS A 135 13.68 -0.28 18.01
N VAL A 136 14.17 -0.50 16.79
CA VAL A 136 13.87 0.28 15.61
C VAL A 136 13.51 -0.62 14.44
N ILE A 137 12.77 -0.09 13.49
CA ILE A 137 12.48 -0.71 12.20
C ILE A 137 13.41 -0.12 11.15
N VAL A 138 14.03 -0.99 10.36
CA VAL A 138 14.84 -0.62 9.19
C VAL A 138 14.15 -1.13 7.94
N LYS A 139 13.55 -0.22 7.17
CA LYS A 139 12.94 -0.48 5.87
C LYS A 139 13.99 -0.23 4.79
N VAL A 140 14.27 -1.22 3.95
CA VAL A 140 15.30 -1.15 2.90
C VAL A 140 14.75 -1.56 1.55
N LYS A 141 15.12 -0.86 0.49
CA LYS A 141 14.74 -1.21 -0.89
C LYS A 141 15.32 -2.55 -1.33
N ARG A 142 14.62 -3.20 -2.25
CA ARG A 142 15.15 -4.39 -2.93
C ARG A 142 16.26 -4.01 -3.91
N PRO A 143 17.30 -4.86 -4.06
CA PRO A 143 18.37 -4.64 -5.01
C PRO A 143 17.84 -4.48 -6.44
N GLY A 144 18.25 -3.41 -7.11
CA GLY A 144 17.92 -3.16 -8.52
C GLY A 144 16.45 -2.86 -8.80
N ILE A 145 15.63 -2.62 -7.74
CA ILE A 145 14.18 -2.39 -7.86
C ILE A 145 13.85 -1.19 -8.76
N GLU A 146 14.62 -0.11 -8.70
CA GLU A 146 14.38 1.08 -9.51
C GLU A 146 14.45 0.77 -11.02
N LYS A 147 15.49 0.03 -11.46
CA LYS A 147 15.64 -0.39 -12.86
C LYS A 147 14.51 -1.32 -13.30
N GLN A 148 14.06 -2.20 -12.40
CA GLN A 148 12.96 -3.12 -12.68
C GLN A 148 11.65 -2.37 -12.82
N VAL A 149 11.35 -1.45 -11.89
CA VAL A 149 10.14 -0.62 -11.89
C VAL A 149 10.08 0.23 -13.17
N GLU A 150 11.14 0.95 -13.50
CA GLU A 150 11.20 1.76 -14.73
C GLU A 150 10.93 0.94 -16.00
N LYS A 151 11.49 -0.26 -16.05
CA LYS A 151 11.27 -1.18 -17.16
C LYS A 151 9.82 -1.64 -17.24
N ASP A 152 9.24 -2.04 -16.11
CA ASP A 152 7.87 -2.57 -16.06
C ASP A 152 6.82 -1.47 -16.26
N LEU A 153 7.06 -0.24 -15.75
CA LEU A 153 6.22 0.92 -16.07
C LEU A 153 6.22 1.25 -17.56
N LYS A 154 7.39 1.24 -18.21
CA LYS A 154 7.47 1.43 -19.66
C LYS A 154 6.71 0.34 -20.45
N VAL A 155 6.72 -0.89 -19.96
CA VAL A 155 5.95 -2.01 -20.54
C VAL A 155 4.46 -1.77 -20.33
N LEU A 156 4.05 -1.43 -19.12
CA LEU A 156 2.66 -1.16 -18.77
C LEU A 156 2.08 -0.04 -19.63
N MET A 157 2.79 1.09 -19.74
CA MET A 157 2.36 2.23 -20.58
C MET A 157 2.22 1.88 -22.08
N LYS A 158 2.99 0.93 -22.60
CA LYS A 158 2.84 0.42 -23.97
C LYS A 158 1.63 -0.49 -24.15
N ILE A 159 1.25 -1.22 -23.10
CA ILE A 159 0.13 -2.17 -23.14
C ILE A 159 -1.22 -1.48 -22.96
N ILE A 160 -1.27 -0.41 -22.18
CA ILE A 160 -2.51 0.32 -21.87
C ILE A 160 -3.31 0.73 -23.11
N PRO A 161 -2.75 1.37 -24.16
CA PRO A 161 -3.51 1.76 -25.34
C PRO A 161 -4.17 0.58 -26.04
N PHE A 162 -3.52 -0.60 -26.01
CA PHE A 162 -4.09 -1.82 -26.52
C PHE A 162 -5.18 -2.37 -25.59
N ALA A 163 -4.93 -2.43 -24.29
CA ALA A 163 -5.89 -2.88 -23.29
C ALA A 163 -7.16 -2.04 -23.29
N MET A 164 -7.04 -0.71 -23.54
CA MET A 164 -8.19 0.20 -23.64
C MET A 164 -9.21 -0.18 -24.72
N LYS A 165 -8.79 -0.93 -25.77
CA LYS A 165 -9.73 -1.45 -26.79
C LYS A 165 -10.73 -2.45 -26.20
N PHE A 166 -10.38 -3.10 -25.10
CA PHE A 166 -11.18 -4.10 -24.39
C PHE A 166 -11.87 -3.55 -23.15
N VAL A 167 -11.67 -2.28 -22.81
CA VAL A 167 -12.30 -1.61 -21.66
C VAL A 167 -13.58 -0.91 -22.14
N ASP A 168 -14.56 -0.85 -21.24
CA ASP A 168 -15.81 -0.12 -21.43
C ASP A 168 -15.52 1.33 -21.89
N PRO A 169 -16.17 1.81 -22.96
CA PRO A 169 -15.99 3.18 -23.45
C PRO A 169 -16.14 4.26 -22.38
N ASN A 170 -17.06 4.07 -21.43
CA ASN A 170 -17.32 5.02 -20.35
C ASN A 170 -16.15 5.13 -19.36
N LEU A 171 -15.32 4.09 -19.24
CA LEU A 171 -14.13 4.11 -18.36
C LEU A 171 -12.87 4.61 -19.06
N ARG A 172 -12.85 4.64 -20.39
CA ARG A 172 -11.62 4.98 -21.15
C ARG A 172 -11.09 6.38 -20.79
N PHE A 173 -11.98 7.34 -20.59
CA PHE A 173 -11.59 8.71 -20.24
C PHE A 173 -10.94 8.81 -18.87
N SER A 174 -11.28 7.89 -17.95
CA SER A 174 -10.73 7.89 -16.60
C SER A 174 -9.40 7.11 -16.50
N ILE A 175 -9.12 6.16 -17.40
CA ILE A 175 -7.96 5.27 -17.30
C ILE A 175 -6.63 6.01 -17.42
N ILE A 176 -6.51 6.98 -18.34
CA ILE A 176 -5.23 7.68 -18.54
C ILE A 176 -4.84 8.51 -17.31
N PRO A 177 -5.72 9.36 -16.74
CA PRO A 177 -5.44 10.05 -15.49
C PRO A 177 -5.13 9.10 -14.33
N ILE A 178 -5.90 8.02 -14.22
CA ILE A 178 -5.73 6.97 -13.21
C ILE A 178 -4.35 6.30 -13.30
N MET A 179 -3.94 5.95 -14.52
CA MET A 179 -2.62 5.33 -14.75
C MET A 179 -1.47 6.30 -14.50
N LYS A 180 -1.65 7.59 -14.79
CA LYS A 180 -0.67 8.61 -14.44
C LYS A 180 -0.51 8.69 -12.92
N GLN A 181 -1.63 8.76 -12.20
CA GLN A 181 -1.62 8.76 -10.73
C GLN A 181 -0.91 7.51 -10.16
N PHE A 182 -1.17 6.33 -10.74
CA PHE A 182 -0.48 5.10 -10.35
C PHE A 182 1.04 5.17 -10.58
N VAL A 183 1.48 5.68 -11.74
CA VAL A 183 2.91 5.86 -12.04
C VAL A 183 3.56 6.83 -11.05
N ASP A 184 2.90 7.95 -10.79
CA ASP A 184 3.38 8.96 -9.84
C ASP A 184 3.47 8.37 -8.42
N SER A 185 2.47 7.59 -7.98
CA SER A 185 2.48 6.95 -6.65
C SER A 185 3.62 5.93 -6.50
N ILE A 186 3.93 5.14 -7.54
CA ILE A 186 5.07 4.21 -7.49
C ILE A 186 6.40 4.97 -7.36
N HIS A 187 6.57 6.09 -8.08
CA HIS A 187 7.78 6.90 -7.97
C HIS A 187 7.91 7.55 -6.60
N GLU A 188 6.80 7.97 -5.98
CA GLU A 188 6.81 8.48 -4.61
C GLU A 188 7.19 7.38 -3.61
N GLU A 189 6.62 6.19 -3.72
CA GLU A 189 6.91 5.06 -2.84
C GLU A 189 8.34 4.52 -2.98
N MET A 190 8.97 4.73 -4.14
CA MET A 190 10.40 4.41 -4.34
C MET A 190 11.35 5.41 -3.67
N ASP A 191 10.87 6.45 -3.03
CA ASP A 191 11.71 7.45 -2.36
C ASP A 191 11.38 7.51 -0.87
N TYR A 192 12.13 6.77 -0.06
CA TYR A 192 11.88 6.72 1.39
C TYR A 192 12.15 8.05 2.10
N SER A 193 12.88 8.99 1.49
CA SER A 193 12.99 10.35 2.04
C SER A 193 11.63 11.06 2.02
N LYS A 194 10.80 10.81 1.00
CA LYS A 194 9.42 11.33 0.95
C LYS A 194 8.52 10.68 1.99
N GLU A 195 8.65 9.35 2.18
CA GLU A 195 7.90 8.65 3.23
C GLU A 195 8.27 9.20 4.62
N SER A 196 9.57 9.43 4.87
CA SER A 196 10.06 10.09 6.08
C SER A 196 9.44 11.48 6.30
N GLU A 197 9.44 12.33 5.27
CA GLU A 197 8.81 13.66 5.35
C GLU A 197 7.30 13.60 5.62
N ASN A 198 6.61 12.67 4.94
CA ASN A 198 5.17 12.47 5.11
C ASN A 198 4.85 12.04 6.55
N LEU A 199 5.60 11.07 7.06
CA LEU A 199 5.47 10.54 8.42
C LEU A 199 5.63 11.66 9.45
N LYS A 200 6.68 12.48 9.34
CA LYS A 200 6.92 13.63 10.24
C LYS A 200 5.78 14.66 10.21
N LYS A 201 5.28 14.96 8.99
CA LYS A 201 4.18 15.92 8.83
C LYS A 201 2.89 15.39 9.48
N ILE A 202 2.56 14.10 9.26
CA ILE A 202 1.36 13.50 9.86
C ILE A 202 1.55 13.34 11.37
N LYS A 203 2.74 12.93 11.85
CA LYS A 203 3.04 12.86 13.28
C LYS A 203 2.76 14.20 13.96
N LYS A 204 3.29 15.31 13.41
CA LYS A 204 3.06 16.66 13.92
C LYS A 204 1.58 17.05 13.91
N ASN A 205 0.84 16.69 12.85
CA ASN A 205 -0.59 16.98 12.78
C ASN A 205 -1.42 16.19 13.78
N MET A 206 -0.96 14.99 14.14
CA MET A 206 -1.67 14.09 15.07
C MET A 206 -1.20 14.22 16.51
N GLU A 207 -0.15 14.98 16.80
CA GLU A 207 0.37 15.24 18.15
C GLU A 207 -0.70 15.69 19.19
N PRO A 208 -1.73 16.50 18.82
CA PRO A 208 -2.79 16.88 19.73
C PRO A 208 -3.81 15.77 20.08
N TYR A 209 -3.67 14.57 19.51
CA TYR A 209 -4.64 13.47 19.65
C TYR A 209 -4.02 12.28 20.38
N ASP A 210 -4.43 12.03 21.63
CA ASP A 210 -3.87 11.00 22.51
C ASP A 210 -4.21 9.57 22.09
N ASN A 211 -5.21 9.39 21.22
CA ASN A 211 -5.69 8.07 20.79
C ASN A 211 -4.96 7.49 19.59
N VAL A 212 -3.92 8.15 19.09
CA VAL A 212 -3.10 7.68 17.95
C VAL A 212 -1.63 8.02 18.16
N VAL A 213 -0.76 7.10 17.82
CA VAL A 213 0.70 7.28 17.84
C VAL A 213 1.28 6.93 16.46
N ILE A 214 2.29 7.70 16.07
CA ILE A 214 3.00 7.57 14.83
C ILE A 214 4.50 7.44 15.15
N PRO A 215 5.20 6.43 14.57
CA PRO A 215 6.61 6.22 14.84
C PRO A 215 7.47 7.46 14.60
N GLU A 216 8.55 7.59 15.34
CA GLU A 216 9.56 8.61 15.09
C GLU A 216 10.56 8.15 14.05
N VAL A 217 10.96 9.06 13.15
CA VAL A 217 12.01 8.78 12.14
C VAL A 217 13.36 9.13 12.72
N HIS A 218 14.33 8.25 12.50
CA HIS A 218 15.75 8.51 12.78
C HIS A 218 16.43 9.06 11.51
N ASP A 219 16.53 10.38 11.39
CA ASP A 219 17.02 11.06 10.19
C ASP A 219 18.44 10.66 9.79
N ASP A 220 19.36 10.57 10.76
CA ASP A 220 20.76 10.17 10.52
C ASP A 220 20.89 8.72 10.00
N TYR A 221 19.81 7.94 10.02
CA TYR A 221 19.73 6.55 9.59
C TYR A 221 18.66 6.36 8.50
N SER A 222 18.30 7.47 7.85
CA SER A 222 17.26 7.46 6.82
C SER A 222 17.73 8.20 5.58
N THR A 223 17.51 7.60 4.41
CA THR A 223 17.94 8.08 3.10
C THR A 223 16.85 7.83 2.08
N LYS A 224 17.16 8.00 0.81
CA LYS A 224 16.27 7.61 -0.29
C LYS A 224 15.99 6.09 -0.32
N ASN A 225 16.94 5.24 0.11
CA ASN A 225 16.86 3.78 -0.03
C ASN A 225 16.66 3.03 1.29
N VAL A 226 16.89 3.70 2.42
CA VAL A 226 16.74 3.16 3.77
C VAL A 226 15.90 4.11 4.61
N LEU A 227 14.91 3.58 5.32
CA LEU A 227 14.12 4.35 6.29
C LEU A 227 14.20 3.66 7.64
N THR A 228 14.74 4.37 8.63
CA THR A 228 14.81 3.88 10.02
C THR A 228 13.84 4.66 10.87
N MET A 229 12.99 3.94 11.59
CA MET A 229 11.96 4.52 12.45
C MET A 229 11.82 3.74 13.75
N GLU A 230 11.20 4.34 14.74
CA GLU A 230 10.84 3.74 16.00
C GLU A 230 10.01 2.46 15.80
N TYR A 231 10.35 1.40 16.54
CA TYR A 231 9.49 0.23 16.64
C TYR A 231 8.49 0.43 17.78
N ILE A 232 7.21 0.50 17.45
CA ILE A 232 6.14 0.58 18.44
C ILE A 232 5.45 -0.78 18.48
N PRO A 233 5.53 -1.54 19.60
CA PRO A 233 4.84 -2.81 19.72
C PRO A 233 3.32 -2.62 19.74
N GLY A 234 2.61 -3.46 19.02
CA GLY A 234 1.14 -3.42 18.97
C GLY A 234 0.54 -4.65 18.30
N ILE A 235 -0.73 -4.85 18.51
CA ILE A 235 -1.53 -5.94 17.95
C ILE A 235 -2.11 -5.46 16.62
N LYS A 236 -1.88 -6.19 15.54
CA LYS A 236 -2.53 -5.86 14.25
C LYS A 236 -4.05 -5.90 14.41
N VAL A 237 -4.74 -4.91 13.85
CA VAL A 237 -6.23 -4.86 13.93
C VAL A 237 -6.91 -6.04 13.23
N THR A 238 -6.18 -6.81 12.42
CA THR A 238 -6.64 -8.05 11.79
C THR A 238 -6.51 -9.28 12.67
N ASN A 239 -5.73 -9.22 13.77
CA ASN A 239 -5.54 -10.34 14.70
C ASN A 239 -6.64 -10.34 15.79
N ILE A 240 -7.84 -10.80 15.38
CA ILE A 240 -9.04 -10.78 16.22
C ILE A 240 -8.84 -11.57 17.51
N GLU A 241 -8.14 -12.71 17.46
CA GLU A 241 -7.93 -13.58 18.62
C GLU A 241 -7.09 -12.86 19.71
N GLU A 242 -6.07 -12.13 19.30
CA GLU A 242 -5.21 -11.40 20.22
C GLU A 242 -5.89 -10.15 20.78
N LEU A 243 -6.68 -9.44 19.95
CA LEU A 243 -7.52 -8.33 20.41
C LEU A 243 -8.49 -8.78 21.49
N ASP A 244 -9.19 -9.90 21.27
CA ASP A 244 -10.15 -10.45 22.23
C ASP A 244 -9.45 -10.92 23.51
N LYS A 245 -8.28 -11.57 23.43
CA LYS A 245 -7.47 -11.96 24.60
C LYS A 245 -7.03 -10.77 25.46
N LYS A 246 -6.75 -9.64 24.83
CA LYS A 246 -6.35 -8.40 25.51
C LYS A 246 -7.54 -7.56 25.98
N GLY A 247 -8.77 -7.99 25.70
CA GLY A 247 -9.99 -7.27 26.08
C GLY A 247 -10.20 -5.96 25.32
N ILE A 248 -9.62 -5.82 24.12
CA ILE A 248 -9.78 -4.64 23.27
C ILE A 248 -11.21 -4.64 22.70
N ASP A 249 -11.96 -3.57 22.99
CA ASP A 249 -13.30 -3.37 22.43
C ASP A 249 -13.20 -3.05 20.93
N ARG A 250 -13.55 -4.04 20.11
CA ARG A 250 -13.47 -3.95 18.64
C ARG A 250 -14.46 -2.93 18.05
N GLN A 251 -15.60 -2.69 18.68
CA GLN A 251 -16.55 -1.68 18.20
C GLN A 251 -15.98 -0.28 18.43
N LYS A 252 -15.45 -0.04 19.63
CA LYS A 252 -14.73 1.21 19.93
C LYS A 252 -13.53 1.39 19.01
N LEU A 253 -12.74 0.33 18.78
CA LEU A 253 -11.58 0.36 17.89
C LEU A 253 -11.95 0.82 16.47
N VAL A 254 -13.02 0.26 15.88
CA VAL A 254 -13.53 0.67 14.56
C VAL A 254 -13.92 2.14 14.55
N ILE A 255 -14.63 2.61 15.58
CA ILE A 255 -15.02 4.02 15.71
C ILE A 255 -13.78 4.92 15.80
N ASP A 256 -12.79 4.53 16.60
CA ASP A 256 -11.57 5.35 16.80
C ASP A 256 -10.71 5.39 15.53
N VAL A 257 -10.60 4.29 14.79
CA VAL A 257 -9.98 4.28 13.45
C VAL A 257 -10.67 5.29 12.53
N HIS A 258 -12.00 5.23 12.42
CA HIS A 258 -12.74 6.19 11.59
C HIS A 258 -12.52 7.64 12.03
N LYS A 259 -12.59 7.92 13.33
CA LYS A 259 -12.33 9.26 13.87
C LYS A 259 -10.95 9.79 13.49
N VAL A 260 -9.90 8.97 13.61
CA VAL A 260 -8.53 9.35 13.28
C VAL A 260 -8.41 9.68 11.79
N PHE A 261 -8.92 8.81 10.89
CA PHE A 261 -8.88 9.06 9.45
C PHE A 261 -9.72 10.27 9.02
N PHE A 262 -10.93 10.43 9.56
CA PHE A 262 -11.75 11.62 9.31
C PHE A 262 -11.12 12.89 9.86
N THR A 263 -10.44 12.82 11.00
CA THR A 263 -9.70 13.97 11.56
C THR A 263 -8.59 14.39 10.61
N MET A 264 -7.79 13.45 10.09
CA MET A 264 -6.77 13.77 9.09
C MET A 264 -7.39 14.38 7.83
N LEU A 265 -8.46 13.78 7.30
CA LEU A 265 -9.10 14.20 6.05
C LEU A 265 -9.75 15.59 6.18
N LEU A 266 -10.45 15.87 7.28
CA LEU A 266 -11.29 17.05 7.42
C LEU A 266 -10.59 18.22 8.11
N ARG A 267 -9.54 17.98 8.90
CA ARG A 267 -8.84 19.03 9.66
C ARG A 267 -7.44 19.37 9.13
N HIS A 268 -6.84 18.46 8.36
CA HIS A 268 -5.46 18.64 7.89
C HIS A 268 -5.38 18.65 6.37
N SER A 269 -4.35 19.30 5.81
CA SER A 269 -4.11 19.38 4.36
C SER A 269 -3.55 18.09 3.77
N ILE A 270 -3.05 17.21 4.65
CA ILE A 270 -2.49 15.89 4.30
C ILE A 270 -3.15 14.81 5.16
N PHE A 271 -3.39 13.66 4.55
CA PHE A 271 -4.00 12.52 5.22
C PHE A 271 -3.41 11.21 4.68
N HIS A 272 -3.44 10.17 5.50
CA HIS A 272 -3.06 8.82 5.10
C HIS A 272 -4.02 8.30 4.02
N ALA A 273 -3.51 7.98 2.85
CA ALA A 273 -4.33 7.59 1.69
C ALA A 273 -4.48 6.07 1.51
N ASP A 274 -3.83 5.27 2.35
CA ASP A 274 -3.94 3.80 2.35
C ASP A 274 -4.39 3.27 3.73
N PRO A 275 -5.68 3.40 4.09
CA PRO A 275 -6.24 2.95 5.38
C PRO A 275 -6.38 1.42 5.46
N HIS A 276 -5.44 0.68 4.87
CA HIS A 276 -5.50 -0.76 4.90
C HIS A 276 -5.25 -1.29 6.32
N PRO A 277 -6.00 -2.32 6.79
CA PRO A 277 -5.83 -2.88 8.13
C PRO A 277 -4.41 -3.38 8.44
N GLY A 278 -3.61 -3.75 7.42
CA GLY A 278 -2.21 -4.12 7.58
C GLY A 278 -1.30 -2.99 8.05
N ASN A 279 -1.72 -1.72 7.85
CA ASN A 279 -0.99 -0.52 8.24
C ASN A 279 -1.44 0.03 9.59
N ILE A 280 -2.33 -0.69 10.30
CA ILE A 280 -2.92 -0.26 11.56
C ILE A 280 -2.69 -1.35 12.62
N SER A 281 -2.18 -0.92 13.77
CA SER A 281 -2.11 -1.74 14.99
C SER A 281 -2.68 -0.95 16.17
N VAL A 282 -2.83 -1.63 17.30
CA VAL A 282 -3.32 -1.03 18.53
C VAL A 282 -2.45 -1.47 19.71
N LYS A 283 -2.15 -0.56 20.62
CA LYS A 283 -1.52 -0.88 21.91
C LYS A 283 -2.49 -1.54 22.87
N ASP A 284 -1.98 -2.15 23.92
CA ASP A 284 -2.79 -2.77 24.98
C ASP A 284 -3.79 -1.80 25.65
N ASP A 285 -3.52 -0.50 25.64
CA ASP A 285 -4.38 0.56 26.18
C ASP A 285 -5.45 1.06 25.18
N GLY A 286 -5.47 0.53 23.97
CA GLY A 286 -6.40 0.94 22.91
C GLY A 286 -5.90 2.07 22.00
N THR A 287 -4.69 2.60 22.24
CA THR A 287 -4.07 3.63 21.39
C THR A 287 -3.74 3.06 20.01
N LEU A 288 -4.19 3.71 18.94
CA LEU A 288 -3.92 3.31 17.56
C LEU A 288 -2.46 3.58 17.19
N ILE A 289 -1.87 2.68 16.40
CA ILE A 289 -0.55 2.85 15.79
C ILE A 289 -0.73 2.83 14.28
N LEU A 290 -0.26 3.86 13.58
CA LEU A 290 -0.28 3.92 12.13
C LEU A 290 1.13 3.75 11.58
N TYR A 291 1.25 2.86 10.60
CA TYR A 291 2.49 2.60 9.87
C TYR A 291 2.32 2.94 8.39
N ASP A 292 3.43 2.92 7.64
CA ASP A 292 3.48 3.05 6.18
C ASP A 292 2.82 4.33 5.64
N PHE A 293 3.61 5.38 5.54
CA PHE A 293 3.19 6.67 4.99
C PHE A 293 3.72 6.92 3.56
N GLY A 294 3.98 5.83 2.83
CA GLY A 294 4.36 5.87 1.42
C GLY A 294 3.29 6.49 0.53
N MET A 295 2.01 6.34 0.92
CA MET A 295 0.87 6.94 0.22
C MET A 295 0.15 7.96 1.09
N ILE A 296 0.22 9.23 0.71
CA ILE A 296 -0.57 10.30 1.34
C ILE A 296 -1.45 11.01 0.32
N GLY A 297 -2.65 11.41 0.75
CA GLY A 297 -3.51 12.32 0.02
C GLY A 297 -3.26 13.78 0.44
N ARG A 298 -3.46 14.69 -0.50
CA ARG A 298 -3.36 16.13 -0.27
C ARG A 298 -4.66 16.81 -0.70
N LEU A 299 -5.23 17.61 0.19
CA LEU A 299 -6.40 18.43 -0.11
C LEU A 299 -6.05 19.90 0.12
N ASN A 300 -6.39 20.73 -0.86
CA ASN A 300 -6.42 22.17 -0.63
C ASN A 300 -7.63 22.54 0.22
N ASP A 301 -7.60 23.72 0.83
CA ASP A 301 -8.63 24.19 1.76
C ASP A 301 -10.01 24.27 1.09
N GLU A 302 -10.07 24.67 -0.17
CA GLU A 302 -11.33 24.76 -0.93
C GLU A 302 -11.99 23.38 -1.09
N THR A 303 -11.24 22.38 -1.54
CA THR A 303 -11.74 21.00 -1.70
C THR A 303 -12.16 20.41 -0.36
N ARG A 304 -11.38 20.65 0.69
CA ARG A 304 -11.69 20.19 2.05
C ARG A 304 -13.01 20.81 2.54
N LEU A 305 -13.21 22.10 2.38
CA LEU A 305 -14.47 22.77 2.75
C LEU A 305 -15.68 22.22 1.95
N ARG A 306 -15.49 21.91 0.68
CA ARG A 306 -16.54 21.27 -0.14
C ARG A 306 -16.89 19.87 0.39
N LEU A 307 -15.89 19.07 0.81
CA LEU A 307 -16.11 17.76 1.42
C LEU A 307 -16.86 17.89 2.76
N VAL A 308 -16.49 18.84 3.61
CA VAL A 308 -17.18 19.07 4.89
C VAL A 308 -18.65 19.44 4.63
N ARG A 309 -18.91 20.35 3.68
CA ARG A 309 -20.30 20.73 3.30
C ARG A 309 -21.08 19.54 2.76
N LEU A 310 -20.47 18.72 1.90
CA LEU A 310 -21.11 17.52 1.38
C LEU A 310 -21.46 16.55 2.52
N TYR A 311 -20.53 16.33 3.46
CA TYR A 311 -20.76 15.45 4.60
C TYR A 311 -21.90 15.95 5.48
N LEU A 312 -21.95 17.25 5.80
CA LEU A 312 -23.02 17.85 6.58
C LEU A 312 -24.38 17.70 5.88
N ALA A 313 -24.45 17.94 4.56
CA ALA A 313 -25.67 17.77 3.78
C ALA A 313 -26.15 16.31 3.66
N LEU A 314 -25.31 15.32 3.94
CA LEU A 314 -25.70 13.90 3.96
C LEU A 314 -26.21 13.45 5.34
N VAL A 315 -25.86 14.19 6.40
CA VAL A 315 -26.22 13.86 7.79
C VAL A 315 -27.49 14.60 8.24
N GLU A 316 -27.79 15.76 7.64
CA GLU A 316 -29.06 16.48 7.81
C GLU A 316 -30.19 15.84 7.01
#